data_573361f389529e497904479d5bf60380
#
_entry.id   573361f389529e497904479d5bf60380
#
_cell.length_a   1.000
_cell.length_b   1.000
_cell.length_c   1.000
_cell.angle_alpha   90.00
_cell.angle_beta   90.00
_cell.angle_gamma   90.00
#
_symmetry.space_group_name_H-M   'P 1'
#
loop_
_entity.id
_entity.type
_entity.pdbx_description
1 polymer ?
#
loop_
_entity_poly.entity_id
_entity_poly.type
_entity_poly.pdbx_seq_one_letter_code
_entity_poly.pdbx_strand_id
1 'polypeptide(L)'
;MENVYYIIIITAIIFEFLLSSLSSLLDIKNITSKIPESFKKAYNQEKYVKSQQYLEARTRFGLFSNLFSISLILFVIHSELFGILDNYVRNQTESYIFQGLLFIGIIYFIQDIISLPFSIYNSFIIEEKFGFNKSTIKLFFIDKIKGYLIFI
;
A
#
# COMPACT_ATOMS: atom_id res chain seq x y z
N MET A 1 -11.12 8.67 -29.18
CA MET A 1 -10.13 9.31 -28.26
C MET A 1 -10.15 8.67 -26.86
N GLU A 2 -11.31 8.32 -26.31
CA GLU A 2 -11.42 7.69 -24.96
C GLU A 2 -10.59 6.41 -24.82
N ASN A 3 -10.57 5.54 -25.84
CA ASN A 3 -9.79 4.30 -25.80
C ASN A 3 -8.28 4.51 -25.69
N VAL A 4 -7.74 5.63 -26.19
CA VAL A 4 -6.29 5.89 -26.15
C VAL A 4 -5.86 6.23 -24.72
N TYR A 5 -6.60 7.10 -24.02
CA TYR A 5 -6.30 7.43 -22.62
C TYR A 5 -6.44 6.22 -21.71
N TYR A 6 -7.47 5.40 -21.92
CA TYR A 6 -7.65 4.14 -21.20
C TYR A 6 -6.44 3.23 -21.35
N ILE A 7 -5.98 3.01 -22.60
CA ILE A 7 -4.82 2.17 -22.89
C ILE A 7 -3.55 2.73 -22.23
N ILE A 8 -3.34 4.05 -22.28
CA ILE A 8 -2.17 4.69 -21.65
C ILE A 8 -2.20 4.47 -20.14
N ILE A 9 -3.34 4.69 -19.48
CA ILE A 9 -3.48 4.52 -18.03
C ILE A 9 -3.23 3.07 -17.64
N ILE A 10 -3.88 2.11 -18.28
CA ILE A 10 -3.70 0.68 -17.99
C ILE A 10 -2.26 0.24 -18.19
N THR A 11 -1.65 0.67 -19.30
CA THR A 11 -0.24 0.36 -19.60
C THR A 11 0.69 0.92 -18.54
N ALA A 12 0.48 2.17 -18.10
CA ALA A 12 1.28 2.79 -17.06
C ALA A 12 1.17 2.06 -15.72
N ILE A 13 -0.05 1.69 -15.32
CA ILE A 13 -0.32 0.94 -14.07
C ILE A 13 0.36 -0.43 -14.11
N ILE A 14 0.23 -1.17 -15.21
CA ILE A 14 0.86 -2.49 -15.35
C ILE A 14 2.38 -2.36 -15.37
N PHE A 15 2.91 -1.38 -16.07
CA PHE A 15 4.35 -1.14 -16.15
C PHE A 15 4.95 -0.80 -14.77
N GLU A 16 4.31 0.08 -14.02
CA GLU A 16 4.72 0.41 -12.64
C GLU A 16 4.71 -0.85 -11.74
N PHE A 17 3.64 -1.64 -11.81
CA PHE A 17 3.53 -2.89 -11.05
C PHE A 17 4.65 -3.88 -11.40
N LEU A 18 4.98 -4.05 -12.68
CA LEU A 18 6.05 -4.95 -13.12
C LEU A 18 7.41 -4.48 -12.62
N LEU A 19 7.70 -3.17 -12.70
CA LEU A 19 8.95 -2.60 -12.19
C LEU A 19 9.08 -2.77 -10.67
N SER A 20 8.03 -2.45 -9.92
CA SER A 20 7.99 -2.59 -8.47
C SER A 20 8.14 -4.06 -8.04
N SER A 21 7.45 -4.96 -8.73
CA SER A 21 7.54 -6.41 -8.46
C SER A 21 8.93 -6.96 -8.78
N LEU A 22 9.54 -6.53 -9.90
CA LEU A 22 10.89 -6.91 -10.26
C LEU A 22 11.91 -6.44 -9.21
N SER A 23 11.82 -5.19 -8.77
CA SER A 23 12.65 -4.65 -7.70
C SER A 23 12.53 -5.49 -6.43
N SER A 24 11.30 -5.78 -5.99
CA SER A 24 11.03 -6.58 -4.80
C SER A 24 11.59 -8.02 -4.90
N LEU A 25 11.50 -8.63 -6.09
CA LEU A 25 12.07 -9.95 -6.33
C LEU A 25 13.60 -9.92 -6.30
N LEU A 26 14.23 -8.88 -6.82
CA LEU A 26 15.68 -8.67 -6.75
C LEU A 26 16.13 -8.43 -5.31
N ASP A 27 15.36 -7.68 -4.51
CA ASP A 27 15.63 -7.49 -3.09
C ASP A 27 15.64 -8.83 -2.35
N ILE A 28 14.62 -9.67 -2.55
CA ILE A 28 14.54 -11.01 -1.95
C ILE A 28 15.73 -11.88 -2.37
N LYS A 29 16.12 -11.84 -3.65
CA LYS A 29 17.24 -12.61 -4.17
C LYS A 29 18.58 -12.17 -3.56
N ASN A 30 18.71 -10.90 -3.24
CA ASN A 30 19.95 -10.32 -2.67
C ASN A 30 20.02 -10.43 -1.14
N ILE A 31 18.99 -10.96 -0.47
CA ILE A 31 19.00 -11.20 0.97
C ILE A 31 20.12 -12.20 1.29
N THR A 32 20.98 -11.80 2.21
CA THR A 32 22.10 -12.63 2.67
C THR A 32 22.15 -12.67 4.20
N SER A 33 22.41 -13.84 4.75
CA SER A 33 22.64 -14.01 6.19
C SER A 33 24.05 -13.64 6.64
N LYS A 34 24.98 -13.36 5.70
CA LYS A 34 26.36 -12.98 6.00
C LYS A 34 26.52 -11.49 5.98
N ILE A 35 27.05 -10.90 7.07
CA ILE A 35 27.41 -9.50 7.11
C ILE A 35 28.56 -9.24 6.13
N PRO A 36 28.45 -8.25 5.22
CA PRO A 36 29.56 -7.84 4.38
C PRO A 36 30.79 -7.46 5.23
N GLU A 37 31.99 -7.78 4.76
CA GLU A 37 33.25 -7.56 5.48
C GLU A 37 33.40 -6.14 6.04
N SER A 38 33.00 -5.14 5.27
CA SER A 38 33.06 -3.72 5.64
C SER A 38 32.20 -3.35 6.86
N PHE A 39 31.19 -4.16 7.19
CA PHE A 39 30.24 -3.90 8.28
C PHE A 39 30.35 -4.84 9.47
N LYS A 40 31.22 -5.86 9.43
CA LYS A 40 31.40 -6.86 10.50
C LYS A 40 31.71 -6.24 11.88
N LYS A 41 32.42 -5.10 11.93
CA LYS A 41 32.74 -4.44 13.19
C LYS A 41 31.57 -3.64 13.79
N ALA A 42 30.61 -3.25 12.98
CA ALA A 42 29.52 -2.38 13.38
C ALA A 42 28.21 -3.14 13.70
N TYR A 43 28.02 -4.34 13.18
CA TYR A 43 26.79 -5.10 13.30
C TYR A 43 26.98 -6.42 14.02
N ASN A 44 26.03 -6.75 14.92
CA ASN A 44 25.91 -8.07 15.51
C ASN A 44 25.28 -9.03 14.50
N GLN A 45 25.88 -10.21 14.31
CA GLN A 45 25.45 -11.24 13.35
C GLN A 45 23.99 -11.65 13.55
N GLU A 46 23.57 -11.86 14.79
CA GLU A 46 22.20 -12.27 15.11
C GLU A 46 21.18 -11.19 14.73
N LYS A 47 21.46 -9.95 15.10
CA LYS A 47 20.59 -8.79 14.73
C LYS A 47 20.54 -8.60 13.23
N TYR A 48 21.65 -8.81 12.52
CA TYR A 48 21.69 -8.73 11.07
C TYR A 48 20.81 -9.79 10.41
N VAL A 49 20.95 -11.05 10.82
CA VAL A 49 20.13 -12.16 10.29
C VAL A 49 18.64 -11.88 10.54
N LYS A 50 18.29 -11.43 11.75
CA LYS A 50 16.90 -11.07 12.08
C LYS A 50 16.37 -9.95 11.20
N SER A 51 17.18 -8.93 10.91
CA SER A 51 16.78 -7.83 10.00
C SER A 51 16.58 -8.30 8.56
N GLN A 52 17.39 -9.23 8.08
CA GLN A 52 17.23 -9.81 6.75
C GLN A 52 15.96 -10.68 6.65
N GLN A 53 15.67 -11.47 7.67
CA GLN A 53 14.42 -12.24 7.75
C GLN A 53 13.17 -11.33 7.81
N TYR A 54 13.26 -10.23 8.53
CA TYR A 54 12.20 -9.22 8.54
C TYR A 54 12.01 -8.61 7.17
N LEU A 55 13.10 -8.20 6.50
CA LEU A 55 13.05 -7.65 5.15
C LEU A 55 12.38 -8.63 4.19
N GLU A 56 12.77 -9.91 4.22
CA GLU A 56 12.18 -10.96 3.40
C GLU A 56 10.67 -11.09 3.65
N ALA A 57 10.25 -11.22 4.90
CA ALA A 57 8.85 -11.39 5.26
C ALA A 57 8.01 -10.19 4.81
N ARG A 58 8.51 -8.97 5.03
CA ARG A 58 7.86 -7.73 4.63
C ARG A 58 7.77 -7.59 3.11
N THR A 59 8.85 -7.90 2.38
CA THR A 59 8.87 -7.80 0.92
C THR A 59 7.94 -8.83 0.26
N ARG A 60 7.91 -10.07 0.77
CA ARG A 60 6.95 -11.09 0.29
C ARG A 60 5.51 -10.67 0.52
N PHE A 61 5.20 -10.14 1.69
CA PHE A 61 3.87 -9.62 1.97
C PHE A 61 3.54 -8.39 1.13
N GLY A 62 4.50 -7.50 0.89
CA GLY A 62 4.39 -6.36 0.00
C GLY A 62 4.03 -6.77 -1.43
N LEU A 63 4.67 -7.81 -1.98
CA LEU A 63 4.32 -8.37 -3.29
C LEU A 63 2.87 -8.84 -3.35
N PHE A 64 2.40 -9.54 -2.31
CA PHE A 64 1.01 -9.97 -2.22
C PHE A 64 0.05 -8.77 -2.17
N SER A 65 0.35 -7.77 -1.33
CA SER A 65 -0.46 -6.55 -1.20
C SER A 65 -0.50 -5.75 -2.50
N ASN A 66 0.63 -5.64 -3.21
CA ASN A 66 0.71 -4.97 -4.51
C ASN A 66 -0.11 -5.71 -5.58
N LEU A 67 -0.05 -7.05 -5.62
CA LEU A 67 -0.87 -7.84 -6.54
C LEU A 67 -2.36 -7.64 -6.28
N PHE A 68 -2.77 -7.62 -5.02
CA PHE A 68 -4.15 -7.33 -4.66
C PHE A 68 -4.55 -5.91 -5.08
N SER A 69 -3.70 -4.91 -4.82
CA SER A 69 -3.98 -3.51 -5.16
C SER A 69 -4.12 -3.29 -6.66
N ILE A 70 -3.23 -3.87 -7.47
CA ILE A 70 -3.36 -3.75 -8.94
C ILE A 70 -4.61 -4.46 -9.44
N SER A 71 -4.93 -5.63 -8.94
CA SER A 71 -6.14 -6.37 -9.31
C SER A 71 -7.39 -5.56 -8.99
N LEU A 72 -7.43 -4.91 -7.83
CA LEU A 72 -8.52 -4.06 -7.40
C LEU A 72 -8.68 -2.83 -8.30
N ILE A 73 -7.59 -2.09 -8.58
CA ILE A 73 -7.69 -0.88 -9.41
C ILE A 73 -8.08 -1.21 -10.85
N LEU A 74 -7.56 -2.29 -11.42
CA LEU A 74 -7.97 -2.75 -12.75
C LEU A 74 -9.45 -3.16 -12.78
N PHE A 75 -9.93 -3.83 -11.73
CA PHE A 75 -11.35 -4.15 -11.59
C PHE A 75 -12.21 -2.88 -11.50
N VAL A 76 -11.83 -1.90 -10.67
CA VAL A 76 -12.56 -0.64 -10.51
C VAL A 76 -12.61 0.15 -11.81
N ILE A 77 -11.50 0.22 -12.55
CA ILE A 77 -11.44 0.93 -13.84
C ILE A 77 -12.35 0.23 -14.87
N HIS A 78 -12.36 -1.11 -14.89
CA HIS A 78 -13.16 -1.87 -15.87
C HIS A 78 -14.65 -1.92 -15.54
N SER A 79 -15.03 -1.87 -14.26
CA SER A 79 -16.42 -2.03 -13.77
C SER A 79 -17.24 -0.74 -13.77
N GLU A 80 -16.73 0.36 -14.35
CA GLU A 80 -17.41 1.67 -14.39
C GLU A 80 -17.76 2.26 -12.99
N LEU A 81 -17.19 1.72 -11.90
CA LEU A 81 -17.46 2.19 -10.54
C LEU A 81 -17.12 3.66 -10.34
N PHE A 82 -16.12 4.19 -11.05
CA PHE A 82 -15.84 5.63 -11.02
C PHE A 82 -16.98 6.46 -11.61
N GLY A 83 -17.63 5.98 -12.69
CA GLY A 83 -18.80 6.65 -13.28
C GLY A 83 -20.01 6.63 -12.34
N ILE A 84 -20.23 5.51 -11.64
CA ILE A 84 -21.28 5.40 -10.63
C ILE A 84 -21.04 6.41 -9.49
N LEU A 85 -19.82 6.49 -9.00
CA LEU A 85 -19.44 7.41 -7.94
C LEU A 85 -19.56 8.87 -8.40
N ASP A 86 -19.10 9.20 -9.62
CA ASP A 86 -19.22 10.55 -10.19
C ASP A 86 -20.68 10.98 -10.28
N ASN A 87 -21.55 10.13 -10.79
CA ASN A 87 -23.00 10.42 -10.85
C ASN A 87 -23.60 10.60 -9.45
N TYR A 88 -23.21 9.79 -8.47
CA TYR A 88 -23.67 9.95 -7.09
C TYR A 88 -23.27 11.31 -6.51
N VAL A 89 -22.01 11.69 -6.67
CA VAL A 89 -21.46 12.94 -6.13
C VAL A 89 -22.09 14.16 -6.80
N ARG A 90 -22.32 14.13 -8.11
CA ARG A 90 -22.98 15.23 -8.86
C ARG A 90 -24.39 15.50 -8.37
N ASN A 91 -25.08 14.48 -7.86
CA ASN A 91 -26.43 14.64 -7.31
C ASN A 91 -26.45 15.22 -5.88
N GLN A 92 -25.30 15.35 -5.20
CA GLN A 92 -25.23 15.86 -3.83
C GLN A 92 -25.04 17.39 -3.77
N THR A 93 -24.47 18.01 -4.81
CA THR A 93 -24.15 19.43 -4.81
C THR A 93 -24.00 19.97 -6.23
N GLU A 94 -24.36 21.24 -6.44
CA GLU A 94 -24.17 21.92 -7.72
C GLU A 94 -22.75 22.53 -7.86
N SER A 95 -21.99 22.62 -6.77
CA SER A 95 -20.65 23.19 -6.79
C SER A 95 -19.62 22.21 -7.31
N TYR A 96 -19.00 22.50 -8.44
CA TYR A 96 -17.94 21.69 -9.05
C TYR A 96 -16.76 21.43 -8.10
N ILE A 97 -16.42 22.40 -7.25
CA ILE A 97 -15.33 22.25 -6.27
C ILE A 97 -15.70 21.20 -5.23
N PHE A 98 -16.92 21.29 -4.67
CA PHE A 98 -17.39 20.30 -3.69
C PHE A 98 -17.58 18.92 -4.30
N GLN A 99 -18.02 18.83 -5.56
CA GLN A 99 -18.07 17.55 -6.28
C GLN A 99 -16.69 16.88 -6.33
N GLY A 100 -15.65 17.63 -6.75
CA GLY A 100 -14.28 17.12 -6.79
C GLY A 100 -13.76 16.69 -5.42
N LEU A 101 -13.99 17.49 -4.38
CA LEU A 101 -13.59 17.17 -3.01
C LEU A 101 -14.28 15.92 -2.48
N LEU A 102 -15.60 15.79 -2.67
CA LEU A 102 -16.36 14.60 -2.27
C LEU A 102 -15.89 13.36 -3.02
N PHE A 103 -15.68 13.47 -4.34
CA PHE A 103 -15.22 12.36 -5.16
C PHE A 103 -13.87 11.82 -4.67
N ILE A 104 -12.87 12.70 -4.53
CA ILE A 104 -11.55 12.33 -4.05
C ILE A 104 -11.59 11.83 -2.60
N GLY A 105 -12.36 12.50 -1.74
CA GLY A 105 -12.50 12.13 -0.33
C GLY A 105 -13.09 10.73 -0.15
N ILE A 106 -14.13 10.37 -0.92
CA ILE A 106 -14.74 9.04 -0.88
C ILE A 106 -13.76 7.98 -1.37
N ILE A 107 -13.06 8.22 -2.49
CA ILE A 107 -12.05 7.28 -3.00
C ILE A 107 -10.95 7.07 -1.96
N TYR A 108 -10.42 8.15 -1.37
CA TYR A 108 -9.39 8.07 -0.34
C TYR A 108 -9.86 7.26 0.87
N PHE A 109 -11.08 7.51 1.34
CA PHE A 109 -11.64 6.80 2.49
C PHE A 109 -11.86 5.31 2.20
N ILE A 110 -12.40 4.95 1.03
CA ILE A 110 -12.57 3.56 0.61
C ILE A 110 -11.21 2.86 0.51
N GLN A 111 -10.23 3.50 -0.14
CA GLN A 111 -8.88 2.95 -0.26
C GLN A 111 -8.24 2.71 1.12
N ASP A 112 -8.44 3.64 2.05
CA ASP A 112 -7.92 3.51 3.40
C ASP A 112 -8.55 2.33 4.15
N ILE A 113 -9.88 2.14 4.06
CA ILE A 113 -10.58 0.98 4.63
C ILE A 113 -10.08 -0.34 4.03
N ILE A 114 -9.90 -0.40 2.71
CA ILE A 114 -9.40 -1.60 2.03
C ILE A 114 -7.96 -1.91 2.44
N SER A 115 -7.15 -0.89 2.73
CA SER A 115 -5.76 -1.05 3.17
C SER A 115 -5.62 -1.50 4.64
N LEU A 116 -6.67 -1.33 5.47
CA LEU A 116 -6.65 -1.65 6.90
C LEU A 116 -6.18 -3.07 7.21
N PRO A 117 -6.73 -4.13 6.59
CA PRO A 117 -6.31 -5.50 6.87
C PRO A 117 -4.81 -5.72 6.61
N PHE A 118 -4.28 -5.11 5.54
CA PHE A 118 -2.86 -5.21 5.18
C PHE A 118 -1.98 -4.47 6.20
N SER A 119 -2.40 -3.28 6.63
CA SER A 119 -1.70 -2.50 7.65
C SER A 119 -1.67 -3.22 9.00
N ILE A 120 -2.80 -3.80 9.41
CA ILE A 120 -2.92 -4.59 10.65
C ILE A 120 -2.03 -5.82 10.57
N TYR A 121 -2.05 -6.56 9.46
CA TYR A 121 -1.20 -7.74 9.28
C TYR A 121 0.28 -7.38 9.32
N ASN A 122 0.68 -6.32 8.62
CA ASN A 122 2.07 -5.87 8.64
C ASN A 122 2.53 -5.52 10.06
N SER A 123 1.76 -4.69 10.79
CA SER A 123 2.16 -4.21 12.11
C SER A 123 2.06 -5.29 13.19
N PHE A 124 0.95 -6.02 13.26
CA PHE A 124 0.67 -6.93 14.38
C PHE A 124 1.05 -8.40 14.12
N ILE A 125 1.40 -8.77 12.88
CA ILE A 125 1.90 -10.11 12.57
C ILE A 125 3.37 -10.04 12.18
N ILE A 126 3.72 -9.22 11.18
CA ILE A 126 5.09 -9.18 10.68
C ILE A 126 6.01 -8.44 11.66
N GLU A 127 5.72 -7.17 11.97
CA GLU A 127 6.58 -6.37 12.86
C GLU A 127 6.62 -6.92 14.29
N GLU A 128 5.48 -7.44 14.79
CA GLU A 128 5.41 -8.11 16.09
C GLU A 128 6.33 -9.32 16.17
N LYS A 129 6.28 -10.21 15.17
CA LYS A 129 7.14 -11.39 15.08
C LYS A 129 8.64 -11.06 15.19
N PHE A 130 9.04 -9.91 14.67
CA PHE A 130 10.44 -9.47 14.68
C PHE A 130 10.76 -8.48 15.82
N GLY A 131 9.77 -8.15 16.66
CA GLY A 131 9.96 -7.25 17.80
C GLY A 131 10.14 -5.77 17.39
N PHE A 132 9.64 -5.38 16.25
CA PHE A 132 9.64 -3.99 15.75
C PHE A 132 8.33 -3.25 16.07
N ASN A 133 7.23 -3.98 16.31
CA ASN A 133 5.98 -3.36 16.73
C ASN A 133 6.09 -2.87 18.18
N LYS A 134 5.73 -1.61 18.40
CA LYS A 134 5.60 -0.98 19.73
C LYS A 134 4.20 -0.45 19.99
N SER A 135 3.27 -0.70 19.06
CA SER A 135 1.92 -0.18 19.10
C SER A 135 0.92 -1.25 19.53
N THR A 136 -0.13 -0.85 20.24
CA THR A 136 -1.28 -1.71 20.52
C THR A 136 -2.36 -1.51 19.47
N ILE A 137 -3.23 -2.51 19.28
CA ILE A 137 -4.38 -2.40 18.37
C ILE A 137 -5.24 -1.16 18.71
N LYS A 138 -5.45 -0.90 20.00
CA LYS A 138 -6.20 0.28 20.45
C LYS A 138 -5.53 1.59 20.01
N LEU A 139 -4.22 1.70 20.18
CA LEU A 139 -3.46 2.89 19.77
C LEU A 139 -3.48 3.07 18.27
N PHE A 140 -3.32 1.99 17.50
CA PHE A 140 -3.41 2.00 16.05
C PHE A 140 -4.73 2.63 15.54
N PHE A 141 -5.87 2.20 16.08
CA PHE A 141 -7.16 2.78 15.69
C PHE A 141 -7.35 4.21 16.17
N ILE A 142 -6.88 4.54 17.38
CA ILE A 142 -6.93 5.91 17.91
C ILE A 142 -6.12 6.85 17.00
N ASP A 143 -4.91 6.47 16.61
CA ASP A 143 -4.06 7.30 15.77
C ASP A 143 -4.65 7.44 14.36
N LYS A 144 -5.32 6.40 13.85
CA LYS A 144 -6.04 6.47 12.59
C LYS A 144 -7.21 7.47 12.65
N ILE A 145 -8.01 7.43 13.70
CA ILE A 145 -9.11 8.39 13.91
C ILE A 145 -8.58 9.82 14.06
N LYS A 146 -7.49 10.01 14.82
CA LYS A 146 -6.84 11.32 14.90
C LYS A 146 -6.34 11.81 13.54
N GLY A 147 -5.78 10.92 12.73
CA GLY A 147 -5.35 11.23 11.36
C GLY A 147 -6.52 11.78 10.52
N TYR A 148 -7.69 11.18 10.59
CA TYR A 148 -8.88 11.71 9.90
C TYR A 148 -9.29 13.08 10.42
N LEU A 149 -9.27 13.31 11.75
CA LEU A 149 -9.64 14.59 12.35
C LEU A 149 -8.68 15.75 12.01
N ILE A 150 -7.41 15.43 11.72
CA ILE A 150 -6.41 16.44 11.33
C ILE A 150 -6.50 16.73 9.82
N PHE A 151 -6.96 15.76 9.03
CA PHE A 151 -7.07 15.90 7.58
C PHE A 151 -8.31 16.67 7.13
N ILE A 152 -9.37 16.74 7.94
CA ILE A 152 -10.60 17.55 7.71
C ILE A 152 -10.38 18.98 8.14
#